data_f866076924228f896fbb4ee094dd8798
#
_entry.id   f866076924228f896fbb4ee094dd8798
#
_cell.length_a   1.000
_cell.length_b   1.000
_cell.length_c   1.000
_cell.angle_alpha   90.00
_cell.angle_beta   90.00
_cell.angle_gamma   90.00
#
_symmetry.space_group_name_H-M   'P 1'
#
loop_
_entity.id
_entity.type
_entity.pdbx_description
1 polymer ?
#
loop_
_entity_poly.entity_id
_entity_poly.type
_entity_poly.pdbx_seq_one_letter_code
_entity_poly.pdbx_strand_id
1 'polypeptide(L)'
;MAVHLTRIYTRTGDDGTTGLSDFSRVSKNDPRLVAYADCDEANSAIGVAVAVGQPDEKLTGVLRQIQNDLFDAGADLSTPVVENPEYPPLRVTQPYIDRLEKWCDTYNEPLPKLNSFVLPGGSPLSALLHVARTVVRRAERSAWAAIDAAPGQVNVLPAKYLNRLSDLLFILSRVANPDGDVLWKPGGENAGA
;
A
#
# COMPACT_ATOMS: atom_id res chain seq x y z
N MET A 1 12.99 -12.71 -14.80
CA MET A 1 14.25 -13.03 -14.08
C MET A 1 13.90 -13.96 -12.94
N ALA A 2 14.55 -15.12 -12.79
CA ALA A 2 14.30 -16.01 -11.65
C ALA A 2 15.10 -15.51 -10.44
N VAL A 3 14.43 -15.22 -9.32
CA VAL A 3 15.09 -14.85 -8.07
C VAL A 3 15.49 -16.14 -7.35
N HIS A 4 16.79 -16.35 -7.10
CA HIS A 4 17.30 -17.48 -6.34
C HIS A 4 17.78 -17.00 -4.97
N LEU A 5 17.00 -17.26 -3.92
CA LEU A 5 17.32 -16.94 -2.53
C LEU A 5 17.89 -18.21 -1.83
N THR A 6 19.19 -18.39 -1.88
CA THR A 6 19.85 -19.54 -1.26
C THR A 6 20.27 -19.29 0.19
N ARG A 7 20.52 -18.04 0.56
CA ARG A 7 20.89 -17.60 1.89
C ARG A 7 20.16 -16.31 2.25
N ILE A 8 19.45 -16.30 3.37
CA ILE A 8 18.61 -15.16 3.75
C ILE A 8 19.40 -14.02 4.37
N TYR A 9 20.37 -14.32 5.25
CA TYR A 9 21.22 -13.29 5.86
C TYR A 9 22.60 -13.25 5.20
N THR A 10 23.10 -12.05 4.92
CA THR A 10 24.41 -11.81 4.29
C THR A 10 25.35 -11.00 5.17
N ARG A 11 24.85 -10.40 6.25
CA ARG A 11 25.54 -9.50 7.17
C ARG A 11 26.08 -8.21 6.54
N THR A 12 25.80 -7.96 5.27
CA THR A 12 26.28 -6.75 4.54
C THR A 12 25.61 -5.46 5.00
N GLY A 13 24.55 -5.55 5.81
CA GLY A 13 23.80 -4.39 6.32
C GLY A 13 23.94 -4.16 7.82
N ASP A 14 24.88 -4.87 8.51
CA ASP A 14 25.04 -4.77 9.97
C ASP A 14 25.68 -3.44 10.40
N ASP A 15 26.26 -2.69 9.46
CA ASP A 15 26.81 -1.34 9.64
C ASP A 15 25.76 -0.22 9.51
N GLY A 16 24.46 -0.53 9.37
CA GLY A 16 23.38 0.44 9.19
C GLY A 16 23.23 0.96 7.76
N THR A 17 23.91 0.33 6.79
CA THR A 17 23.76 0.63 5.35
C THR A 17 23.07 -0.51 4.60
N THR A 18 22.54 -0.20 3.41
CA THR A 18 21.94 -1.21 2.51
C THR A 18 22.20 -0.84 1.04
N GLY A 19 22.07 -1.82 0.15
CA GLY A 19 22.12 -1.60 -1.30
C GLY A 19 20.75 -1.24 -1.85
N LEU A 20 20.72 -0.29 -2.78
CA LEU A 20 19.58 -0.04 -3.67
C LEU A 20 19.67 -0.92 -4.93
N SER A 21 18.66 -0.86 -5.78
CA SER A 21 18.60 -1.66 -7.01
C SER A 21 19.67 -1.30 -8.05
N ASP A 22 20.25 -0.10 -7.95
CA ASP A 22 21.38 0.38 -8.76
C ASP A 22 22.75 0.03 -8.15
N PHE A 23 22.78 -0.83 -7.12
CA PHE A 23 23.95 -1.23 -6.35
C PHE A 23 24.59 -0.10 -5.53
N SER A 24 24.06 1.11 -5.53
CA SER A 24 24.50 2.16 -4.62
C SER A 24 24.19 1.77 -3.18
N ARG A 25 25.05 2.19 -2.24
CA ARG A 25 24.84 1.95 -0.81
C ARG A 25 24.37 3.23 -0.13
N VAL A 26 23.30 3.11 0.63
CA VAL A 26 22.68 4.21 1.37
C VAL A 26 22.46 3.81 2.84
N SER A 27 22.25 4.82 3.69
CA SER A 27 21.78 4.57 5.07
C SER A 27 20.45 3.86 5.07
N LYS A 28 20.23 2.98 6.04
CA LYS A 28 18.90 2.37 6.28
C LYS A 28 17.82 3.39 6.67
N ASN A 29 18.22 4.64 6.95
CA ASN A 29 17.32 5.77 7.18
C ASN A 29 17.15 6.68 5.93
N ASP A 30 17.65 6.28 4.76
CA ASP A 30 17.42 7.01 3.51
C ASP A 30 15.90 7.05 3.22
N PRO A 31 15.33 8.21 2.83
CA PRO A 31 13.89 8.33 2.55
C PRO A 31 13.36 7.32 1.53
N ARG A 32 14.15 6.93 0.52
CA ARG A 32 13.73 5.91 -0.46
C ARG A 32 13.63 4.54 0.18
N LEU A 33 14.56 4.21 1.11
CA LEU A 33 14.50 2.97 1.87
C LEU A 33 13.26 2.92 2.75
N VAL A 34 12.98 4.01 3.48
CA VAL A 34 11.78 4.13 4.31
C VAL A 34 10.52 3.92 3.47
N ALA A 35 10.45 4.55 2.28
CA ALA A 35 9.30 4.46 1.40
C ALA A 35 9.03 3.02 0.94
N TYR A 36 10.04 2.27 0.46
CA TYR A 36 9.79 0.91 0.02
C TYR A 36 9.59 -0.08 1.18
N ALA A 37 10.20 0.18 2.35
CA ALA A 37 9.95 -0.62 3.55
C ALA A 37 8.50 -0.45 4.05
N ASP A 38 7.95 0.77 3.99
CA ASP A 38 6.53 1.01 4.32
C ASP A 38 5.58 0.35 3.30
N CYS A 39 5.99 0.22 2.01
CA CYS A 39 5.24 -0.58 1.04
C CYS A 39 5.23 -2.07 1.41
N ASP A 40 6.34 -2.61 1.91
CA ASP A 40 6.41 -4.01 2.37
C ASP A 40 5.56 -4.23 3.62
N GLU A 41 5.52 -3.26 4.55
CA GLU A 41 4.61 -3.32 5.70
C GLU A 41 3.13 -3.27 5.25
N ALA A 42 2.79 -2.42 4.29
CA ALA A 42 1.45 -2.37 3.71
C ALA A 42 1.06 -3.70 3.06
N ASN A 43 1.98 -4.33 2.34
CA ASN A 43 1.82 -5.63 1.74
C ASN A 43 1.56 -6.72 2.80
N SER A 44 2.35 -6.71 3.88
CA SER A 44 2.19 -7.62 5.01
C SER A 44 0.85 -7.45 5.72
N ALA A 45 0.39 -6.21 5.90
CA ALA A 45 -0.92 -5.90 6.50
C ALA A 45 -2.08 -6.45 5.64
N ILE A 46 -1.98 -6.35 4.31
CA ILE A 46 -2.94 -6.97 3.38
C ILE A 46 -2.87 -8.49 3.48
N GLY A 47 -1.69 -9.07 3.58
CA GLY A 47 -1.51 -10.51 3.80
C GLY A 47 -2.23 -11.00 5.06
N VAL A 48 -2.13 -10.25 6.16
CA VAL A 48 -2.88 -10.54 7.41
C VAL A 48 -4.39 -10.45 7.18
N ALA A 49 -4.86 -9.41 6.46
CA ALA A 49 -6.29 -9.26 6.14
C ALA A 49 -6.83 -10.46 5.34
N VAL A 50 -6.07 -10.97 4.39
CA VAL A 50 -6.43 -12.17 3.62
C VAL A 50 -6.45 -13.42 4.51
N ALA A 51 -5.39 -13.64 5.29
CA ALA A 51 -5.22 -14.85 6.08
C ALA A 51 -6.25 -14.98 7.22
N VAL A 52 -6.51 -13.88 7.93
CA VAL A 52 -7.39 -13.87 9.12
C VAL A 52 -8.81 -13.46 8.76
N GLY A 53 -8.98 -12.52 7.84
CA GLY A 53 -10.29 -12.01 7.42
C GLY A 53 -11.06 -12.94 6.50
N GLN A 54 -10.40 -13.90 5.85
CA GLN A 54 -10.99 -14.93 4.99
C GLN A 54 -11.97 -14.35 3.93
N PRO A 55 -11.52 -13.41 3.08
CA PRO A 55 -12.35 -12.90 1.99
C PRO A 55 -12.76 -14.01 1.02
N ASP A 56 -13.83 -13.80 0.27
CA ASP A 56 -14.19 -14.67 -0.84
C ASP A 56 -13.08 -14.74 -1.90
N GLU A 57 -13.22 -15.67 -2.85
CA GLU A 57 -12.22 -15.89 -3.90
C GLU A 57 -11.99 -14.66 -4.77
N LYS A 58 -13.06 -13.93 -5.11
CA LYS A 58 -12.99 -12.71 -5.93
C LYS A 58 -12.20 -11.61 -5.24
N LEU A 59 -12.51 -11.32 -3.98
CA LEU A 59 -11.82 -10.31 -3.20
C LEU A 59 -10.39 -10.74 -2.87
N THR A 60 -10.15 -12.01 -2.61
CA THR A 60 -8.81 -12.59 -2.46
C THR A 60 -7.97 -12.34 -3.70
N GLY A 61 -8.52 -12.53 -4.90
CA GLY A 61 -7.84 -12.26 -6.17
C GLY A 61 -7.43 -10.79 -6.30
N VAL A 62 -8.31 -9.86 -5.95
CA VAL A 62 -8.01 -8.41 -5.93
C VAL A 62 -6.88 -8.09 -4.96
N LEU A 63 -6.96 -8.58 -3.71
CA LEU A 63 -5.96 -8.29 -2.68
C LEU A 63 -4.59 -8.90 -3.03
N ARG A 64 -4.54 -10.08 -3.63
CA ARG A 64 -3.29 -10.68 -4.13
C ARG A 64 -2.68 -9.89 -5.28
N GLN A 65 -3.49 -9.34 -6.19
CA GLN A 65 -2.97 -8.46 -7.23
C GLN A 65 -2.36 -7.20 -6.63
N ILE A 66 -3.02 -6.60 -5.62
CA ILE A 66 -2.49 -5.45 -4.89
C ILE A 66 -1.16 -5.79 -4.20
N GLN A 67 -1.01 -6.98 -3.64
CA GLN A 67 0.25 -7.42 -3.04
C GLN A 67 1.39 -7.50 -4.07
N ASN A 68 1.13 -7.98 -5.29
CA ASN A 68 2.11 -7.94 -6.37
C ASN A 68 2.45 -6.49 -6.77
N ASP A 69 1.44 -5.65 -6.92
CA ASP A 69 1.63 -4.23 -7.27
C ASP A 69 2.46 -3.49 -6.21
N LEU A 70 2.32 -3.83 -4.93
CA LEU A 70 3.13 -3.24 -3.84
C LEU A 70 4.59 -3.67 -3.91
N PHE A 71 4.90 -4.89 -4.35
CA PHE A 71 6.28 -5.28 -4.67
C PHE A 71 6.83 -4.47 -5.84
N ASP A 72 6.03 -4.28 -6.90
CA ASP A 72 6.43 -3.45 -8.04
C ASP A 72 6.66 -1.99 -7.62
N ALA A 73 5.79 -1.44 -6.75
CA ALA A 73 5.95 -0.09 -6.20
C ALA A 73 7.24 0.04 -5.34
N GLY A 74 7.53 -0.95 -4.52
CA GLY A 74 8.77 -1.00 -3.74
C GLY A 74 10.02 -1.08 -4.63
N ALA A 75 9.99 -1.91 -5.69
CA ALA A 75 11.06 -2.01 -6.67
C ALA A 75 11.28 -0.67 -7.40
N ASP A 76 10.20 0.01 -7.79
CA ASP A 76 10.26 1.31 -8.46
C ASP A 76 10.85 2.39 -7.54
N LEU A 77 10.38 2.50 -6.29
CA LEU A 77 10.88 3.46 -5.30
C LEU A 77 12.37 3.25 -4.96
N SER A 78 12.85 2.00 -5.04
CA SER A 78 14.26 1.67 -4.81
C SER A 78 15.16 1.97 -6.03
N THR A 79 14.57 2.25 -7.21
CA THR A 79 15.30 2.40 -8.48
C THR A 79 15.29 3.86 -8.93
N PRO A 80 16.42 4.59 -8.89
CA PRO A 80 16.48 5.97 -9.35
C PRO A 80 16.01 6.14 -10.80
N VAL A 81 15.37 7.27 -11.08
CA VAL A 81 15.06 7.68 -12.46
C VAL A 81 16.32 8.24 -13.08
N VAL A 82 16.75 7.67 -14.20
CA VAL A 82 17.89 8.11 -15.01
C VAL A 82 17.47 8.24 -16.48
N GLU A 83 18.08 9.18 -17.21
CA GLU A 83 17.70 9.46 -18.61
C GLU A 83 17.93 8.26 -19.54
N ASN A 84 19.04 7.56 -19.40
CA ASN A 84 19.43 6.44 -20.27
C ASN A 84 19.81 5.22 -19.43
N PRO A 85 18.84 4.46 -18.91
CA PRO A 85 19.12 3.26 -18.14
C PRO A 85 19.70 2.17 -19.06
N GLU A 86 20.69 1.44 -18.58
CA GLU A 86 21.30 0.31 -19.31
C GLU A 86 20.24 -0.78 -19.61
N TYR A 87 19.31 -0.98 -18.70
CA TYR A 87 18.16 -1.88 -18.87
C TYR A 87 16.89 -1.15 -18.44
N PRO A 88 15.75 -1.39 -19.14
CA PRO A 88 14.48 -0.78 -18.76
C PRO A 88 14.08 -1.27 -17.35
N PRO A 89 14.00 -0.36 -16.35
CA PRO A 89 13.63 -0.74 -15.00
C PRO A 89 12.13 -1.05 -14.92
N LEU A 90 11.75 -1.88 -13.94
CA LEU A 90 10.35 -2.03 -13.58
C LEU A 90 9.83 -0.71 -13.02
N ARG A 91 8.70 -0.22 -13.53
CA ARG A 91 8.06 1.02 -13.11
C ARG A 91 6.55 0.83 -12.92
N VAL A 92 6.03 1.43 -11.88
CA VAL A 92 4.59 1.68 -11.77
C VAL A 92 4.19 2.66 -12.87
N THR A 93 3.14 2.31 -13.60
CA THR A 93 2.63 3.08 -14.73
C THR A 93 1.16 3.44 -14.51
N GLN A 94 0.62 4.35 -15.32
CA GLN A 94 -0.77 4.79 -15.19
C GLN A 94 -1.80 3.63 -15.15
N PRO A 95 -1.66 2.55 -15.94
CA PRO A 95 -2.57 1.40 -15.86
C PRO A 95 -2.72 0.74 -14.48
N TYR A 96 -1.74 0.85 -13.58
CA TYR A 96 -1.88 0.37 -12.20
C TYR A 96 -2.92 1.20 -11.44
N ILE A 97 -2.90 2.52 -11.63
CA ILE A 97 -3.82 3.46 -10.99
C ILE A 97 -5.21 3.31 -11.59
N ASP A 98 -5.33 3.25 -12.92
CA ASP A 98 -6.60 3.08 -13.64
C ASP A 98 -7.32 1.80 -13.20
N ARG A 99 -6.58 0.72 -12.95
CA ARG A 99 -7.14 -0.52 -12.40
C ARG A 99 -7.72 -0.34 -11.00
N LEU A 100 -7.02 0.39 -10.11
CA LEU A 100 -7.56 0.69 -8.78
C LEU A 100 -8.82 1.56 -8.86
N GLU A 101 -8.83 2.57 -9.73
CA GLU A 101 -10.00 3.43 -9.95
C GLU A 101 -11.21 2.63 -10.43
N LYS A 102 -11.00 1.73 -11.39
CA LYS A 102 -12.05 0.83 -11.86
C LYS A 102 -12.59 -0.07 -10.73
N TRP A 103 -11.73 -0.57 -9.85
CA TRP A 103 -12.18 -1.34 -8.70
C TRP A 103 -12.90 -0.46 -7.68
N CYS A 104 -12.45 0.77 -7.43
CA CYS A 104 -13.16 1.72 -6.59
C CYS A 104 -14.60 1.91 -7.08
N ASP A 105 -14.78 2.22 -8.37
CA ASP A 105 -16.09 2.40 -8.96
C ASP A 105 -16.95 1.14 -8.82
N THR A 106 -16.42 -0.02 -9.20
CA THR A 106 -17.14 -1.29 -9.18
C THR A 106 -17.61 -1.69 -7.78
N TYR A 107 -16.76 -1.55 -6.77
CA TYR A 107 -17.09 -1.95 -5.40
C TYR A 107 -17.87 -0.90 -4.63
N ASN A 108 -17.77 0.39 -5.01
CA ASN A 108 -18.51 1.46 -4.36
C ASN A 108 -19.94 1.60 -4.88
N GLU A 109 -20.22 1.21 -6.14
CA GLU A 109 -21.54 1.34 -6.78
C GLU A 109 -22.69 0.76 -5.93
N PRO A 110 -22.61 -0.45 -5.39
CA PRO A 110 -23.68 -1.05 -4.59
C PRO A 110 -23.75 -0.52 -3.15
N LEU A 111 -22.80 0.27 -2.68
CA LEU A 111 -22.74 0.72 -1.29
C LEU A 111 -23.66 1.92 -1.05
N PRO A 112 -24.32 2.00 0.12
CA PRO A 112 -25.13 3.16 0.48
C PRO A 112 -24.25 4.41 0.63
N LYS A 113 -24.82 5.57 0.34
CA LYS A 113 -24.15 6.87 0.53
C LYS A 113 -23.87 7.10 2.01
N LEU A 114 -22.68 7.61 2.30
CA LEU A 114 -22.30 8.02 3.65
C LEU A 114 -22.77 9.45 3.94
N ASN A 115 -23.22 9.67 5.16
CA ASN A 115 -23.57 10.98 5.70
C ASN A 115 -22.75 11.37 6.92
N SER A 116 -21.79 10.51 7.31
CA SER A 116 -20.82 10.73 8.40
C SER A 116 -19.54 9.95 8.13
N PHE A 117 -18.49 10.15 8.95
CA PHE A 117 -17.32 9.31 8.94
C PHE A 117 -17.65 7.92 9.49
N VAL A 118 -16.93 6.91 8.97
CA VAL A 118 -17.03 5.52 9.44
C VAL A 118 -15.99 5.27 10.51
N LEU A 119 -16.40 4.71 11.63
CA LEU A 119 -15.47 4.22 12.66
C LEU A 119 -14.79 2.94 12.15
N PRO A 120 -13.44 2.87 12.17
CA PRO A 120 -12.72 1.67 11.77
C PRO A 120 -13.10 0.47 12.66
N GLY A 121 -13.59 -0.63 12.04
CA GLY A 121 -14.05 -1.79 12.78
C GLY A 121 -15.02 -2.65 11.93
N GLY A 122 -15.94 -3.32 12.59
CA GLY A 122 -16.92 -4.21 11.97
C GLY A 122 -16.46 -5.67 11.92
N SER A 123 -16.65 -6.35 10.82
CA SER A 123 -16.17 -7.72 10.64
C SER A 123 -14.64 -7.82 10.79
N PRO A 124 -14.07 -9.01 11.09
CA PRO A 124 -12.61 -9.17 11.14
C PRO A 124 -11.92 -8.68 9.87
N LEU A 125 -12.46 -8.99 8.69
CA LEU A 125 -11.91 -8.53 7.42
C LEU A 125 -11.99 -7.00 7.29
N SER A 126 -13.12 -6.39 7.60
CA SER A 126 -13.31 -4.93 7.60
C SER A 126 -12.28 -4.25 8.49
N ALA A 127 -12.15 -4.68 9.74
CA ALA A 127 -11.20 -4.11 10.70
C ALA A 127 -9.75 -4.20 10.20
N LEU A 128 -9.34 -5.33 9.64
CA LEU A 128 -7.99 -5.53 9.10
C LEU A 128 -7.73 -4.71 7.85
N LEU A 129 -8.73 -4.54 6.97
CA LEU A 129 -8.62 -3.64 5.81
C LEU A 129 -8.50 -2.17 6.22
N HIS A 130 -9.16 -1.75 7.30
CA HIS A 130 -8.94 -0.42 7.88
C HIS A 130 -7.51 -0.23 8.42
N VAL A 131 -6.92 -1.25 9.05
CA VAL A 131 -5.51 -1.23 9.46
C VAL A 131 -4.61 -1.10 8.22
N ALA A 132 -4.77 -1.97 7.23
CA ALA A 132 -4.01 -1.92 5.98
C ALA A 132 -4.12 -0.54 5.30
N ARG A 133 -5.32 0.06 5.25
CA ARG A 133 -5.55 1.41 4.73
C ARG A 133 -4.68 2.47 5.42
N THR A 134 -4.58 2.42 6.74
CA THR A 134 -3.78 3.42 7.48
C THR A 134 -2.28 3.20 7.30
N VAL A 135 -1.83 1.96 7.15
CA VAL A 135 -0.44 1.61 6.80
C VAL A 135 -0.10 2.11 5.39
N VAL A 136 -0.98 1.88 4.41
CA VAL A 136 -0.82 2.41 3.03
C VAL A 136 -0.71 3.94 3.02
N ARG A 137 -1.51 4.65 3.83
CA ARG A 137 -1.42 6.10 3.96
C ARG A 137 -0.09 6.56 4.57
N ARG A 138 0.54 5.76 5.43
CA ARG A 138 1.90 6.03 5.89
C ARG A 138 2.91 5.82 4.76
N ALA A 139 2.82 4.70 4.02
CA ALA A 139 3.67 4.43 2.87
C ALA A 139 3.57 5.53 1.80
N GLU A 140 2.38 6.06 1.53
CA GLU A 140 2.17 7.21 0.64
C GLU A 140 2.97 8.43 1.10
N ARG A 141 2.89 8.80 2.39
CA ARG A 141 3.65 9.95 2.92
C ARG A 141 5.16 9.73 2.83
N SER A 142 5.63 8.51 3.07
CA SER A 142 7.05 8.17 2.93
C SER A 142 7.50 8.22 1.47
N ALA A 143 6.65 7.83 0.52
CA ALA A 143 6.93 7.98 -0.90
C ALA A 143 7.04 9.47 -1.31
N TRP A 144 6.15 10.35 -0.82
CA TRP A 144 6.26 11.79 -1.03
C TRP A 144 7.53 12.37 -0.41
N ALA A 145 7.91 11.94 0.80
CA ALA A 145 9.17 12.37 1.42
C ALA A 145 10.41 11.95 0.61
N ALA A 146 10.39 10.76 -0.01
CA ALA A 146 11.45 10.33 -0.91
C ALA A 146 11.52 11.17 -2.20
N ILE A 147 10.37 11.55 -2.76
CA ILE A 147 10.26 12.43 -3.93
C ILE A 147 10.82 13.82 -3.61
N ASP A 148 10.45 14.38 -2.46
CA ASP A 148 10.93 15.69 -2.00
C ASP A 148 12.44 15.70 -1.72
N ALA A 149 12.97 14.59 -1.18
CA ALA A 149 14.41 14.46 -0.89
C ALA A 149 15.28 14.29 -2.14
N ALA A 150 14.73 13.76 -3.23
CA ALA A 150 15.45 13.51 -4.49
C ALA A 150 14.60 13.91 -5.71
N PRO A 151 14.39 15.23 -5.95
CA PRO A 151 13.55 15.73 -7.02
C PRO A 151 14.00 15.21 -8.40
N GLY A 152 13.06 14.67 -9.16
CA GLY A 152 13.31 14.11 -10.50
C GLY A 152 13.98 12.73 -10.52
N GLN A 153 14.43 12.22 -9.38
CA GLN A 153 15.08 10.91 -9.29
C GLN A 153 14.16 9.79 -8.78
N VAL A 154 12.95 10.13 -8.35
CA VAL A 154 11.94 9.16 -7.89
C VAL A 154 10.69 9.29 -8.77
N ASN A 155 10.17 8.14 -9.23
CA ASN A 155 8.91 8.11 -9.96
C ASN A 155 7.76 8.54 -9.03
N VAL A 156 6.89 9.45 -9.50
CA VAL A 156 5.74 9.94 -8.71
C VAL A 156 4.54 8.98 -8.71
N LEU A 157 4.49 8.03 -9.65
CA LEU A 157 3.34 7.15 -9.82
C LEU A 157 3.14 6.17 -8.66
N PRO A 158 4.18 5.63 -7.99
CA PRO A 158 3.99 4.86 -6.75
C PRO A 158 3.23 5.63 -5.66
N ALA A 159 3.54 6.92 -5.43
CA ALA A 159 2.83 7.73 -4.45
C ALA A 159 1.34 7.92 -4.83
N LYS A 160 1.05 8.17 -6.11
CA LYS A 160 -0.33 8.25 -6.62
C LYS A 160 -1.07 6.92 -6.51
N TYR A 161 -0.40 5.81 -6.80
CA TYR A 161 -0.93 4.46 -6.61
C TYR A 161 -1.32 4.22 -5.15
N LEU A 162 -0.43 4.52 -4.21
CA LEU A 162 -0.69 4.36 -2.77
C LEU A 162 -1.87 5.23 -2.29
N ASN A 163 -1.97 6.46 -2.79
CA ASN A 163 -3.12 7.31 -2.50
C ASN A 163 -4.43 6.62 -2.93
N ARG A 164 -4.53 6.18 -4.19
CA ARG A 164 -5.71 5.50 -4.73
C ARG A 164 -5.97 4.16 -4.04
N LEU A 165 -4.92 3.41 -3.68
CA LEU A 165 -5.04 2.17 -2.93
C LEU A 165 -5.70 2.40 -1.56
N SER A 166 -5.39 3.51 -0.89
CA SER A 166 -6.02 3.83 0.39
C SER A 166 -7.53 4.04 0.24
N ASP A 167 -8.00 4.63 -0.87
CA ASP A 167 -9.42 4.79 -1.17
C ASP A 167 -10.09 3.44 -1.43
N LEU A 168 -9.46 2.58 -2.23
CA LEU A 168 -9.96 1.24 -2.49
C LEU A 168 -10.09 0.42 -1.21
N LEU A 169 -9.08 0.43 -0.33
CA LEU A 169 -9.13 -0.31 0.94
C LEU A 169 -10.25 0.18 1.87
N PHE A 170 -10.56 1.48 1.85
CA PHE A 170 -11.73 2.01 2.54
C PHE A 170 -13.03 1.45 1.96
N ILE A 171 -13.19 1.43 0.64
CA ILE A 171 -14.36 0.86 -0.02
C ILE A 171 -14.49 -0.63 0.30
N LEU A 172 -13.39 -1.38 0.16
CA LEU A 172 -13.38 -2.83 0.45
C LEU A 172 -13.67 -3.15 1.92
N SER A 173 -13.26 -2.29 2.87
CA SER A 173 -13.62 -2.48 4.28
C SER A 173 -15.13 -2.38 4.50
N ARG A 174 -15.82 -1.50 3.77
CA ARG A 174 -17.28 -1.39 3.81
C ARG A 174 -17.95 -2.59 3.14
N VAL A 175 -17.43 -3.03 1.99
CA VAL A 175 -17.91 -4.25 1.31
C VAL A 175 -17.82 -5.48 2.24
N ALA A 176 -16.73 -5.56 3.02
CA ALA A 176 -16.49 -6.64 3.96
C ALA A 176 -17.33 -6.55 5.25
N ASN A 177 -18.19 -5.53 5.39
CA ASN A 177 -19.00 -5.31 6.58
C ASN A 177 -20.51 -5.37 6.27
N PRO A 178 -21.08 -6.57 6.05
CA PRO A 178 -22.45 -6.74 5.56
C PRO A 178 -23.52 -6.20 6.55
N ASP A 179 -23.20 -6.12 7.84
CA ASP A 179 -24.07 -5.56 8.87
C ASP A 179 -24.13 -4.03 8.86
N GLY A 180 -23.35 -3.40 7.96
CA GLY A 180 -23.29 -1.96 7.77
C GLY A 180 -22.20 -1.28 8.57
N ASP A 181 -22.00 0.01 8.25
CA ASP A 181 -20.95 0.83 8.85
C ASP A 181 -21.39 1.42 10.19
N VAL A 182 -20.50 1.42 11.17
CA VAL A 182 -20.70 2.21 12.41
C VAL A 182 -20.26 3.64 12.15
N LEU A 183 -21.20 4.57 12.22
CA LEU A 183 -20.93 5.97 11.90
C LEU A 183 -20.44 6.76 13.13
N TRP A 184 -19.50 7.66 12.86
CA TRP A 184 -19.02 8.59 13.87
C TRP A 184 -20.13 9.58 14.29
N LYS A 185 -20.25 9.80 15.60
CA LYS A 185 -21.14 10.79 16.21
C LYS A 185 -20.31 11.90 16.81
N PRO A 186 -20.42 13.15 16.32
CA PRO A 186 -19.67 14.29 16.85
C PRO A 186 -20.00 14.56 18.32
N GLY A 187 -18.98 15.02 19.10
CA GLY A 187 -19.18 15.49 20.46
C GLY A 187 -19.44 14.42 21.51
N GLY A 188 -19.34 13.15 21.16
CA GLY A 188 -19.48 12.06 22.14
C GLY A 188 -20.90 11.93 22.73
N GLU A 189 -21.95 12.24 22.01
CA GLU A 189 -23.36 12.09 22.41
C GLU A 189 -23.78 10.65 22.74
N ASN A 190 -22.83 9.82 23.16
CA ASN A 190 -23.05 8.44 23.60
C ASN A 190 -22.91 8.26 25.11
N ALA A 191 -22.85 9.33 25.87
CA ALA A 191 -22.82 9.28 27.34
C ALA A 191 -24.27 9.15 27.89
N GLY A 192 -24.93 8.08 27.51
CA GLY A 192 -26.32 7.84 27.94
C GLY A 192 -26.79 6.43 27.60
N ALA A 193 -26.03 5.43 28.02
CA ALA A 193 -26.53 4.05 28.14
C ALA A 193 -25.94 3.41 29.40
#